data_5e972360c986dd9320a572840dd8ad88
#
_entry.id   5e972360c986dd9320a572840dd8ad88
#
_cell.length_a   1.000
_cell.length_b   1.000
_cell.length_c   1.000
_cell.angle_alpha   90.00
_cell.angle_beta   90.00
_cell.angle_gamma   90.00
#
_symmetry.space_group_name_H-M   'P 1'
#
loop_
_entity.id
_entity.type
_entity.pdbx_description
1 polymer ?
#
loop_
_entity_poly.entity_id
_entity_poly.type
_entity_poly.pdbx_seq_one_letter_code
_entity_poly.pdbx_strand_id
1 'polypeptide(L)'
;MNDSMAYHFLSHAIKNCQDQDIKNVLEKAVSMSEKHLKKLKGFFNAEKYPVPHGFTKADVNLNAPPLFSDSSMLIYMQTMTLHGLTGYALSVGTSVREDIRNFYIEVNQGTMDLYSMTIDIMLKKGVYVRPPSLNPPEEVDFVKKQSFLNGWFGDKRPINAIELSGIFYNMQKNHVKILLEIGFSQVATSAELRDYFLRGMKVCEKQNEVLGSILASEHLPEPGSLASEVTNSTTPPFSDKLMLFHVVSLISVALGYYGAAVSVCQRRDLSAHFLRLMAEIGQYAEDGANLLIKNGWLEQPPTVTDRESLATRK
;
A
#
# COMPACT_ATOMS: atom_id res chain seq x y z
N MET A 1 13.02 7.94 0.14
CA MET A 1 11.92 8.15 -0.83
C MET A 1 10.55 8.10 -0.13
N ASN A 2 10.11 6.98 0.45
CA ASN A 2 8.75 6.84 1.01
C ASN A 2 8.41 7.86 2.09
N ASP A 3 9.31 8.08 3.09
CA ASP A 3 9.06 9.09 4.13
C ASP A 3 8.95 10.52 3.59
N SER A 4 9.76 10.89 2.57
CA SER A 4 9.65 12.23 1.97
C SER A 4 8.36 12.39 1.16
N MET A 5 7.91 11.34 0.45
CA MET A 5 6.60 11.31 -0.20
C MET A 5 5.47 11.45 0.84
N ALA A 6 5.48 10.62 1.89
CA ALA A 6 4.47 10.64 2.95
C ALA A 6 4.41 12.01 3.63
N TYR A 7 5.55 12.61 3.96
CA TYR A 7 5.64 13.94 4.54
C TYR A 7 4.88 14.99 3.72
N HIS A 8 5.15 15.07 2.42
CA HIS A 8 4.52 16.07 1.55
C HIS A 8 3.05 15.75 1.24
N PHE A 9 2.72 14.49 1.00
CA PHE A 9 1.35 14.04 0.75
C PHE A 9 0.44 14.34 1.96
N LEU A 10 0.86 13.94 3.15
CA LEU A 10 0.10 14.14 4.38
C LEU A 10 0.08 15.62 4.83
N SER A 11 1.11 16.42 4.54
CA SER A 11 1.12 17.86 4.82
C SER A 11 -0.01 18.59 4.09
N HIS A 12 -0.32 18.21 2.84
CA HIS A 12 -1.48 18.74 2.12
C HIS A 12 -2.79 18.27 2.77
N ALA A 13 -2.89 17.00 3.15
CA ALA A 13 -4.09 16.49 3.82
C ALA A 13 -4.34 17.20 5.17
N ILE A 14 -3.31 17.40 6.01
CA ILE A 14 -3.42 18.13 7.29
C ILE A 14 -3.97 19.55 7.09
N LYS A 15 -3.47 20.26 6.08
CA LYS A 15 -3.88 21.64 5.84
C LYS A 15 -5.38 21.76 5.51
N ASN A 16 -5.94 20.74 4.88
CA ASN A 16 -7.34 20.70 4.43
C ASN A 16 -8.26 19.95 5.39
N CYS A 17 -7.72 19.15 6.34
CA CYS A 17 -8.49 18.32 7.26
C CYS A 17 -9.29 19.17 8.25
N GLN A 18 -10.61 18.89 8.33
CA GLN A 18 -11.55 19.55 9.22
C GLN A 18 -11.78 18.78 10.53
N ASP A 19 -11.64 17.47 10.49
CA ASP A 19 -11.84 16.59 11.65
C ASP A 19 -10.57 16.54 12.52
N GLN A 20 -10.67 17.01 13.77
CA GLN A 20 -9.52 17.11 14.65
C GLN A 20 -8.91 15.76 15.05
N ASP A 21 -9.74 14.72 15.24
CA ASP A 21 -9.24 13.39 15.59
C ASP A 21 -8.42 12.80 14.42
N ILE A 22 -8.91 12.96 13.20
CA ILE A 22 -8.21 12.53 11.98
C ILE A 22 -6.93 13.35 11.79
N LYS A 23 -7.02 14.66 11.96
CA LYS A 23 -5.86 15.56 11.88
C LYS A 23 -4.74 15.16 12.82
N ASN A 24 -5.05 14.76 14.05
CA ASN A 24 -4.07 14.28 15.02
C ASN A 24 -3.33 13.01 14.53
N VAL A 25 -4.02 12.09 13.84
CA VAL A 25 -3.38 10.91 13.21
C VAL A 25 -2.41 11.33 12.12
N LEU A 26 -2.84 12.24 11.23
CA LEU A 26 -2.04 12.73 10.13
C LEU A 26 -0.79 13.49 10.63
N GLU A 27 -0.96 14.34 11.64
CA GLU A 27 0.14 15.09 12.27
C GLU A 27 1.17 14.17 12.94
N LYS A 28 0.71 13.10 13.63
CA LYS A 28 1.60 12.08 14.18
C LYS A 28 2.40 11.40 13.08
N ALA A 29 1.78 11.02 11.98
CA ALA A 29 2.44 10.39 10.84
C ALA A 29 3.49 11.32 10.19
N VAL A 30 3.16 12.59 9.97
CA VAL A 30 4.10 13.59 9.44
C VAL A 30 5.28 13.79 10.37
N SER A 31 5.05 13.93 11.68
CA SER A 31 6.11 14.05 12.68
C SER A 31 7.04 12.84 12.69
N MET A 32 6.49 11.62 12.52
CA MET A 32 7.30 10.40 12.38
C MET A 32 8.16 10.45 11.12
N SER A 33 7.58 10.74 9.97
CA SER A 33 8.31 10.85 8.69
C SER A 33 9.45 11.88 8.77
N GLU A 34 9.23 13.02 9.41
CA GLU A 34 10.26 14.03 9.61
C GLU A 34 11.44 13.53 10.47
N LYS A 35 11.14 12.84 11.58
CA LYS A 35 12.16 12.21 12.44
C LYS A 35 12.94 11.14 11.69
N HIS A 36 12.26 10.29 10.89
CA HIS A 36 12.89 9.26 10.07
C HIS A 36 13.85 9.89 9.06
N LEU A 37 13.40 10.89 8.30
CA LEU A 37 14.23 11.59 7.32
C LEU A 37 15.49 12.21 7.95
N LYS A 38 15.34 12.85 9.13
CA LYS A 38 16.47 13.44 9.85
C LYS A 38 17.48 12.36 10.26
N LYS A 39 17.01 11.24 10.80
CA LYS A 39 17.87 10.13 11.27
C LYS A 39 18.57 9.44 10.12
N LEU A 40 17.84 9.13 9.04
CA LEU A 40 18.39 8.53 7.81
C LEU A 40 19.46 9.44 7.18
N LYS A 41 19.18 10.73 7.06
CA LYS A 41 20.19 11.70 6.57
C LYS A 41 21.45 11.70 7.44
N GLY A 42 21.32 11.54 8.76
CA GLY A 42 22.45 11.38 9.67
C GLY A 42 23.30 10.14 9.33
N PHE A 43 22.68 9.00 9.09
CA PHE A 43 23.39 7.77 8.69
C PHE A 43 24.12 7.93 7.35
N PHE A 44 23.46 8.48 6.32
CA PHE A 44 24.09 8.70 5.01
C PHE A 44 25.31 9.64 5.13
N ASN A 45 25.18 10.74 5.87
CA ASN A 45 26.26 11.69 6.04
C ASN A 45 27.46 11.09 6.82
N ALA A 46 27.18 10.31 7.88
CA ALA A 46 28.24 9.65 8.68
C ALA A 46 29.06 8.68 7.84
N GLU A 47 28.43 7.98 6.90
CA GLU A 47 29.06 7.04 6.01
C GLU A 47 29.58 7.67 4.70
N LYS A 48 29.41 8.98 4.54
CA LYS A 48 29.77 9.71 3.29
C LYS A 48 29.05 9.16 2.05
N TYR A 49 27.86 8.61 2.25
CA TYR A 49 26.98 8.17 1.16
C TYR A 49 26.14 9.34 0.64
N PRO A 50 25.86 9.42 -0.66
CA PRO A 50 24.98 10.44 -1.21
C PRO A 50 23.56 10.26 -0.64
N VAL A 51 22.99 11.35 -0.14
CA VAL A 51 21.61 11.36 0.37
C VAL A 51 20.66 11.35 -0.82
N PRO A 52 19.68 10.43 -0.90
CA PRO A 52 18.68 10.44 -1.97
C PRO A 52 17.94 11.78 -2.02
N HIS A 53 17.57 12.24 -3.21
CA HIS A 53 16.87 13.51 -3.39
C HIS A 53 15.45 13.45 -2.80
N GLY A 54 14.74 12.35 -3.07
CA GLY A 54 13.37 12.18 -2.60
C GLY A 54 12.40 13.21 -3.16
N PHE A 55 11.47 13.65 -2.31
CA PHE A 55 10.47 14.67 -2.62
C PHE A 55 10.70 15.93 -1.80
N THR A 56 10.31 17.07 -2.34
CA THR A 56 10.56 18.41 -1.78
C THR A 56 9.28 19.24 -1.78
N LYS A 57 9.37 20.47 -1.29
CA LYS A 57 8.26 21.44 -1.35
C LYS A 57 7.80 21.74 -2.79
N ALA A 58 8.64 21.51 -3.80
CA ALA A 58 8.27 21.67 -5.20
C ALA A 58 7.29 20.58 -5.69
N ASP A 59 7.18 19.46 -4.94
CA ASP A 59 6.31 18.35 -5.29
C ASP A 59 4.91 18.46 -4.67
N VAL A 60 4.62 19.53 -3.91
CA VAL A 60 3.32 19.72 -3.24
C VAL A 60 2.85 21.18 -3.34
N ASN A 61 1.59 21.35 -3.72
CA ASN A 61 0.87 22.62 -3.65
C ASN A 61 -0.07 22.61 -2.42
N LEU A 62 0.41 23.14 -1.31
CA LEU A 62 -0.37 23.21 -0.07
C LEU A 62 -1.62 24.11 -0.18
N ASN A 63 -1.74 24.95 -1.21
CA ASN A 63 -2.90 25.82 -1.41
C ASN A 63 -3.95 25.20 -2.35
N ALA A 64 -3.68 24.03 -2.92
CA ALA A 64 -4.69 23.30 -3.69
C ALA A 64 -5.84 22.85 -2.78
N PRO A 65 -7.08 22.81 -3.30
CA PRO A 65 -8.21 22.23 -2.56
C PRO A 65 -7.98 20.77 -2.18
N PRO A 66 -8.70 20.24 -1.17
CA PRO A 66 -8.61 18.83 -0.82
C PRO A 66 -9.00 17.95 -2.02
N LEU A 67 -8.23 16.89 -2.25
CA LEU A 67 -8.52 15.91 -3.29
C LEU A 67 -9.30 14.72 -2.74
N PHE A 68 -9.16 14.45 -1.45
CA PHE A 68 -9.76 13.32 -0.73
C PHE A 68 -10.47 13.81 0.53
N SER A 69 -11.52 13.10 0.95
CA SER A 69 -12.24 13.40 2.19
C SER A 69 -11.40 13.04 3.43
N ASP A 70 -11.76 13.60 4.59
CA ASP A 70 -11.12 13.27 5.86
C ASP A 70 -11.27 11.78 6.19
N SER A 71 -12.46 11.20 6.00
CA SER A 71 -12.74 9.78 6.25
C SER A 71 -11.86 8.87 5.40
N SER A 72 -11.71 9.18 4.12
CA SER A 72 -10.86 8.38 3.22
C SER A 72 -9.38 8.51 3.57
N MET A 73 -8.92 9.67 4.06
CA MET A 73 -7.56 9.84 4.57
C MET A 73 -7.30 9.00 5.81
N LEU A 74 -8.29 8.81 6.68
CA LEU A 74 -8.16 7.90 7.83
C LEU A 74 -8.04 6.43 7.39
N ILE A 75 -8.86 6.00 6.40
CA ILE A 75 -8.77 4.65 5.80
C ILE A 75 -7.43 4.46 5.06
N TYR A 76 -6.97 5.49 4.37
CA TYR A 76 -5.63 5.51 3.77
C TYR A 76 -4.55 5.29 4.84
N MET A 77 -4.62 5.95 6.00
CA MET A 77 -3.67 5.77 7.10
C MET A 77 -3.67 4.34 7.65
N GLN A 78 -4.82 3.68 7.78
CA GLN A 78 -4.90 2.26 8.12
C GLN A 78 -4.07 1.40 7.15
N THR A 79 -4.26 1.62 5.85
CA THR A 79 -3.54 0.85 4.82
C THR A 79 -2.04 1.16 4.83
N MET A 80 -1.65 2.44 4.93
CA MET A 80 -0.24 2.84 4.87
C MET A 80 0.55 2.42 6.11
N THR A 81 -0.07 2.40 7.29
CA THR A 81 0.59 1.87 8.49
C THR A 81 0.84 0.36 8.39
N LEU A 82 -0.09 -0.43 7.85
CA LEU A 82 0.15 -1.84 7.57
C LEU A 82 1.28 -2.06 6.56
N HIS A 83 1.37 -1.22 5.53
CA HIS A 83 2.48 -1.24 4.57
C HIS A 83 3.81 -0.94 5.28
N GLY A 84 3.82 0.07 6.15
CA GLY A 84 4.99 0.42 6.96
C GLY A 84 5.45 -0.74 7.83
N LEU A 85 4.54 -1.37 8.57
CA LEU A 85 4.84 -2.52 9.43
C LEU A 85 5.53 -3.65 8.66
N THR A 86 5.04 -3.98 7.47
CA THR A 86 5.63 -5.03 6.63
C THR A 86 7.04 -4.64 6.16
N GLY A 87 7.20 -3.42 5.64
CA GLY A 87 8.47 -2.93 5.11
C GLY A 87 9.54 -2.74 6.19
N TYR A 88 9.18 -2.19 7.34
CA TYR A 88 10.11 -1.97 8.44
C TYR A 88 10.52 -3.28 9.13
N ALA A 89 9.60 -4.26 9.27
CA ALA A 89 9.94 -5.59 9.78
C ALA A 89 10.98 -6.28 8.88
N LEU A 90 10.82 -6.18 7.56
CA LEU A 90 11.81 -6.70 6.61
C LEU A 90 13.16 -5.96 6.75
N SER A 91 13.12 -4.64 6.92
CA SER A 91 14.33 -3.83 7.13
C SER A 91 15.06 -4.18 8.43
N VAL A 92 14.35 -4.53 9.51
CA VAL A 92 14.96 -5.06 10.74
C VAL A 92 15.72 -6.35 10.44
N GLY A 93 15.09 -7.30 9.72
CA GLY A 93 15.66 -8.61 9.41
C GLY A 93 16.90 -8.55 8.50
N THR A 94 17.02 -7.51 7.68
CA THR A 94 18.13 -7.32 6.74
C THR A 94 19.22 -6.38 7.25
N SER A 95 19.04 -5.71 8.39
CA SER A 95 20.00 -4.76 8.96
C SER A 95 20.95 -5.43 9.97
N VAL A 96 22.22 -5.62 9.58
CA VAL A 96 23.26 -6.20 10.46
C VAL A 96 23.79 -5.15 11.44
N ARG A 97 23.97 -3.90 11.01
CA ARG A 97 24.44 -2.79 11.87
C ARG A 97 23.45 -2.52 12.98
N GLU A 98 23.94 -2.48 14.22
CA GLU A 98 23.11 -2.34 15.41
C GLU A 98 22.32 -1.02 15.42
N ASP A 99 22.95 0.11 15.09
CA ASP A 99 22.34 1.43 15.08
C ASP A 99 21.21 1.54 14.02
N ILE A 100 21.39 0.93 12.84
CA ILE A 100 20.38 0.89 11.79
C ILE A 100 19.26 -0.07 12.18
N ARG A 101 19.58 -1.24 12.72
CA ARG A 101 18.59 -2.21 13.19
C ARG A 101 17.73 -1.62 14.30
N ASN A 102 18.34 -0.97 15.29
CA ASN A 102 17.62 -0.29 16.37
C ASN A 102 16.72 0.84 15.84
N PHE A 103 17.18 1.59 14.85
CA PHE A 103 16.35 2.58 14.18
C PHE A 103 15.09 1.96 13.59
N TYR A 104 15.20 0.85 12.84
CA TYR A 104 14.03 0.21 12.24
C TYR A 104 13.13 -0.48 13.28
N ILE A 105 13.66 -0.94 14.41
CA ILE A 105 12.85 -1.43 15.54
C ILE A 105 12.01 -0.27 16.11
N GLU A 106 12.60 0.88 16.39
CA GLU A 106 11.89 2.07 16.88
C GLU A 106 10.82 2.55 15.89
N VAL A 107 11.15 2.59 14.60
CA VAL A 107 10.22 2.97 13.53
C VAL A 107 9.04 2.00 13.46
N ASN A 108 9.30 0.70 13.56
CA ASN A 108 8.25 -0.31 13.52
C ASN A 108 7.32 -0.21 14.73
N GLN A 109 7.89 0.00 15.93
CA GLN A 109 7.09 0.21 17.14
C GLN A 109 6.21 1.46 17.01
N GLY A 110 6.76 2.58 16.60
CA GLY A 110 5.98 3.81 16.38
C GLY A 110 4.88 3.64 15.33
N THR A 111 5.11 2.79 14.33
CA THR A 111 4.10 2.46 13.31
C THR A 111 2.98 1.58 13.88
N MET A 112 3.27 0.65 14.80
CA MET A 112 2.25 -0.10 15.55
C MET A 112 1.38 0.82 16.38
N ASP A 113 1.99 1.78 17.09
CA ASP A 113 1.25 2.76 17.90
C ASP A 113 0.36 3.67 17.03
N LEU A 114 0.85 4.07 15.85
CA LEU A 114 0.08 4.86 14.90
C LEU A 114 -1.08 4.04 14.30
N TYR A 115 -0.85 2.77 13.99
CA TYR A 115 -1.89 1.85 13.52
C TYR A 115 -3.01 1.70 14.58
N SER A 116 -2.64 1.43 15.84
CA SER A 116 -3.60 1.31 16.94
C SER A 116 -4.44 2.57 17.11
N MET A 117 -3.79 3.74 17.14
CA MET A 117 -4.48 5.03 17.19
C MET A 117 -5.45 5.23 16.01
N THR A 118 -5.04 4.83 14.81
CA THR A 118 -5.86 4.92 13.60
C THR A 118 -7.12 4.06 13.73
N ILE A 119 -6.96 2.80 14.16
CA ILE A 119 -8.09 1.86 14.35
C ILE A 119 -9.06 2.36 15.41
N ASP A 120 -8.57 2.86 16.55
CA ASP A 120 -9.41 3.38 17.63
C ASP A 120 -10.29 4.55 17.13
N ILE A 121 -9.73 5.44 16.32
CA ILE A 121 -10.48 6.56 15.74
C ILE A 121 -11.44 6.06 14.67
N MET A 122 -11.07 5.10 13.83
CA MET A 122 -11.97 4.49 12.85
C MET A 122 -13.18 3.83 13.53
N LEU A 123 -12.97 3.11 14.62
CA LEU A 123 -14.03 2.48 15.41
C LEU A 123 -14.95 3.53 16.04
N LYS A 124 -14.38 4.59 16.66
CA LYS A 124 -15.11 5.70 17.25
C LYS A 124 -16.01 6.41 16.23
N LYS A 125 -15.53 6.56 14.98
CA LYS A 125 -16.24 7.25 13.91
C LYS A 125 -17.16 6.33 13.09
N GLY A 126 -17.17 5.02 13.36
CA GLY A 126 -17.99 4.05 12.63
C GLY A 126 -17.55 3.83 11.17
N VAL A 127 -16.30 4.17 10.82
CA VAL A 127 -15.76 4.00 9.45
C VAL A 127 -14.88 2.75 9.30
N TYR A 128 -14.67 1.99 10.39
CA TYR A 128 -13.94 0.74 10.35
C TYR A 128 -14.79 -0.37 9.71
N VAL A 129 -14.34 -0.89 8.58
CA VAL A 129 -15.01 -2.00 7.89
C VAL A 129 -14.52 -3.31 8.48
N ARG A 130 -15.40 -3.99 9.23
CA ARG A 130 -15.09 -5.28 9.85
C ARG A 130 -15.22 -6.41 8.83
N PRO A 131 -14.25 -7.36 8.81
CA PRO A 131 -14.44 -8.58 8.04
C PRO A 131 -15.64 -9.37 8.58
N PRO A 132 -16.28 -10.22 7.74
CA PRO A 132 -17.36 -11.10 8.20
C PRO A 132 -16.94 -11.96 9.41
N SER A 133 -17.82 -12.06 10.39
CA SER A 133 -17.61 -12.93 11.53
C SER A 133 -17.88 -14.39 11.18
N LEU A 134 -17.09 -15.29 11.71
CA LEU A 134 -17.31 -16.74 11.60
C LEU A 134 -17.77 -17.30 12.94
N ASN A 135 -18.65 -18.29 12.90
CA ASN A 135 -19.03 -19.00 14.11
C ASN A 135 -17.83 -19.80 14.64
N PRO A 136 -17.56 -19.79 15.95
CA PRO A 136 -16.51 -20.61 16.53
C PRO A 136 -16.87 -22.10 16.36
N PRO A 137 -15.88 -22.97 16.05
CA PRO A 137 -16.12 -24.40 16.04
C PRO A 137 -16.37 -24.92 17.46
N GLU A 138 -17.17 -25.97 17.59
CA GLU A 138 -17.45 -26.61 18.89
C GLU A 138 -16.22 -27.36 19.45
N GLU A 139 -15.42 -27.96 18.55
CA GLU A 139 -14.20 -28.68 18.89
C GLU A 139 -13.12 -28.51 17.80
N VAL A 140 -11.89 -28.93 18.12
CA VAL A 140 -10.79 -28.99 17.14
C VAL A 140 -10.96 -30.19 16.24
N ASP A 141 -11.12 -30.01 14.94
CA ASP A 141 -11.19 -31.10 13.96
C ASP A 141 -9.94 -31.14 13.08
N PHE A 142 -9.67 -32.32 12.51
CA PHE A 142 -8.52 -32.59 11.64
C PHE A 142 -8.96 -32.85 10.22
N VAL A 143 -8.25 -32.28 9.25
CA VAL A 143 -8.46 -32.56 7.82
C VAL A 143 -8.11 -34.03 7.54
N LYS A 144 -9.10 -34.83 7.11
CA LYS A 144 -8.95 -36.26 6.90
C LYS A 144 -8.84 -36.67 5.41
N LYS A 145 -9.18 -35.76 4.48
CA LYS A 145 -9.23 -36.07 3.05
C LYS A 145 -8.57 -34.96 2.24
N GLN A 146 -7.83 -35.35 1.20
CA GLN A 146 -7.20 -34.40 0.28
C GLN A 146 -8.21 -33.54 -0.49
N SER A 147 -9.47 -33.98 -0.60
CA SER A 147 -10.56 -33.20 -1.19
C SER A 147 -10.80 -31.86 -0.49
N PHE A 148 -10.32 -31.68 0.73
CA PHE A 148 -10.30 -30.38 1.42
C PHE A 148 -9.59 -29.27 0.64
N LEU A 149 -8.64 -29.63 -0.21
CA LEU A 149 -7.89 -28.70 -1.05
C LEU A 149 -8.57 -28.44 -2.42
N ASN A 150 -9.70 -29.11 -2.72
CA ASN A 150 -10.36 -28.99 -4.01
C ASN A 150 -10.89 -27.56 -4.24
N GLY A 151 -10.79 -27.11 -5.49
CA GLY A 151 -11.27 -25.80 -5.87
C GLY A 151 -11.97 -25.76 -7.25
N TRP A 152 -11.60 -26.67 -8.19
CA TRP A 152 -12.15 -26.66 -9.56
C TRP A 152 -13.07 -27.83 -9.88
N PHE A 153 -12.81 -28.98 -9.28
CA PHE A 153 -13.58 -30.22 -9.57
C PHE A 153 -14.13 -30.79 -8.28
N GLY A 154 -15.40 -31.23 -8.34
CA GLY A 154 -16.12 -31.76 -7.17
C GLY A 154 -16.65 -30.68 -6.24
N ASP A 155 -17.13 -31.11 -5.07
CA ASP A 155 -17.69 -30.20 -4.08
C ASP A 155 -16.57 -29.34 -3.47
N LYS A 156 -16.81 -28.04 -3.49
CA LYS A 156 -15.94 -27.06 -2.82
C LYS A 156 -16.39 -26.91 -1.37
N ARG A 157 -15.45 -26.98 -0.43
CA ARG A 157 -15.75 -26.54 0.93
C ARG A 157 -15.88 -25.02 1.00
N PRO A 158 -16.60 -24.47 1.98
CA PRO A 158 -16.58 -23.04 2.27
C PRO A 158 -15.15 -22.53 2.53
N ILE A 159 -14.94 -21.23 2.31
CA ILE A 159 -13.67 -20.58 2.65
C ILE A 159 -13.46 -20.60 4.18
N ASN A 160 -12.21 -20.74 4.60
CA ASN A 160 -11.86 -20.66 6.02
C ASN A 160 -11.47 -19.24 6.44
N ALA A 161 -11.26 -19.02 7.74
CA ALA A 161 -10.94 -17.70 8.31
C ALA A 161 -9.68 -17.07 7.71
N ILE A 162 -8.66 -17.89 7.42
CA ILE A 162 -7.38 -17.41 6.87
C ILE A 162 -7.57 -16.97 5.41
N GLU A 163 -8.28 -17.75 4.62
CA GLU A 163 -8.62 -17.44 3.23
C GLU A 163 -9.51 -16.20 3.14
N LEU A 164 -10.53 -16.09 4.01
CA LEU A 164 -11.38 -14.91 4.12
C LEU A 164 -10.56 -13.66 4.44
N SER A 165 -9.64 -13.73 5.40
CA SER A 165 -8.76 -12.61 5.76
C SER A 165 -7.91 -12.14 4.57
N GLY A 166 -7.35 -13.10 3.81
CA GLY A 166 -6.57 -12.80 2.60
C GLY A 166 -7.40 -12.09 1.52
N ILE A 167 -8.63 -12.56 1.26
CA ILE A 167 -9.55 -11.95 0.28
C ILE A 167 -9.92 -10.54 0.74
N PHE A 168 -10.46 -10.42 1.95
CA PHE A 168 -11.03 -9.18 2.47
C PHE A 168 -9.99 -8.06 2.53
N TYR A 169 -8.81 -8.37 3.06
CA TYR A 169 -7.73 -7.39 3.16
C TYR A 169 -7.21 -6.93 1.78
N ASN A 170 -7.07 -7.86 0.82
CA ASN A 170 -6.66 -7.49 -0.54
C ASN A 170 -7.70 -6.62 -1.24
N MET A 171 -9.01 -6.82 -1.00
CA MET A 171 -10.07 -5.94 -1.50
C MET A 171 -9.99 -4.55 -0.89
N GLN A 172 -9.81 -4.44 0.44
CA GLN A 172 -9.69 -3.13 1.12
C GLN A 172 -8.54 -2.30 0.57
N LYS A 173 -7.33 -2.88 0.42
CA LYS A 173 -6.19 -2.15 -0.16
C LYS A 173 -6.42 -1.73 -1.62
N ASN A 174 -7.15 -2.55 -2.40
CA ASN A 174 -7.51 -2.18 -3.76
C ASN A 174 -8.46 -0.97 -3.79
N HIS A 175 -9.41 -0.87 -2.85
CA HIS A 175 -10.27 0.32 -2.74
C HIS A 175 -9.49 1.59 -2.43
N VAL A 176 -8.47 1.52 -1.56
CA VAL A 176 -7.57 2.67 -1.31
C VAL A 176 -6.78 3.04 -2.57
N LYS A 177 -6.32 2.05 -3.33
CA LYS A 177 -5.61 2.31 -4.58
C LYS A 177 -6.54 2.92 -5.64
N ILE A 178 -7.77 2.42 -5.79
CA ILE A 178 -8.80 2.99 -6.68
C ILE A 178 -9.06 4.46 -6.31
N LEU A 179 -9.25 4.76 -5.01
CA LEU A 179 -9.43 6.12 -4.51
C LEU A 179 -8.32 7.06 -5.00
N LEU A 180 -7.06 6.65 -4.77
CA LEU A 180 -5.89 7.45 -5.16
C LEU A 180 -5.80 7.63 -6.67
N GLU A 181 -6.03 6.57 -7.45
CA GLU A 181 -5.93 6.61 -8.91
C GLU A 181 -7.04 7.44 -9.56
N ILE A 182 -8.26 7.44 -9.01
CA ILE A 182 -9.33 8.37 -9.42
C ILE A 182 -8.85 9.80 -9.20
N GLY A 183 -8.45 10.15 -7.97
CA GLY A 183 -8.00 11.49 -7.64
C GLY A 183 -6.80 11.93 -8.48
N PHE A 184 -5.79 11.09 -8.60
CA PHE A 184 -4.59 11.41 -9.37
C PHE A 184 -4.87 11.55 -10.87
N SER A 185 -5.77 10.75 -11.44
CA SER A 185 -6.17 10.91 -12.84
C SER A 185 -6.87 12.23 -13.11
N GLN A 186 -7.63 12.78 -12.13
CA GLN A 186 -8.30 14.08 -12.28
C GLN A 186 -7.31 15.25 -12.37
N VAL A 187 -6.17 15.13 -11.68
CA VAL A 187 -5.25 16.25 -11.47
C VAL A 187 -3.90 16.09 -12.15
N ALA A 188 -3.56 14.92 -12.68
CA ALA A 188 -2.31 14.71 -13.39
C ALA A 188 -2.19 15.63 -14.60
N THR A 189 -1.03 16.25 -14.77
CA THR A 189 -0.77 17.21 -15.88
C THR A 189 -0.46 16.46 -17.17
N SER A 190 0.22 15.33 -17.11
CA SER A 190 0.54 14.45 -18.24
C SER A 190 -0.65 13.59 -18.66
N ALA A 191 -0.99 13.61 -19.98
CA ALA A 191 -2.00 12.70 -20.52
C ALA A 191 -1.63 11.24 -20.34
N GLU A 192 -0.35 10.90 -20.53
CA GLU A 192 0.17 9.54 -20.36
C GLU A 192 -0.02 9.03 -18.91
N LEU A 193 0.18 9.90 -17.92
CA LEU A 193 -0.04 9.54 -16.52
C LEU A 193 -1.54 9.43 -16.18
N ARG A 194 -2.39 10.29 -16.74
CA ARG A 194 -3.85 10.12 -16.60
C ARG A 194 -4.30 8.75 -17.08
N ASP A 195 -3.85 8.36 -18.27
CA ASP A 195 -4.18 7.05 -18.86
C ASP A 195 -3.64 5.89 -18.01
N TYR A 196 -2.43 6.03 -17.46
CA TYR A 196 -1.83 5.06 -16.55
C TYR A 196 -2.68 4.88 -15.29
N PHE A 197 -3.06 5.97 -14.61
CA PHE A 197 -3.90 5.91 -13.39
C PHE A 197 -5.30 5.35 -13.69
N LEU A 198 -5.96 5.78 -14.76
CA LEU A 198 -7.27 5.23 -15.16
C LEU A 198 -7.20 3.72 -15.46
N ARG A 199 -6.11 3.25 -16.07
CA ARG A 199 -5.89 1.83 -16.29
C ARG A 199 -5.68 1.06 -14.98
N GLY A 200 -4.90 1.62 -14.05
CA GLY A 200 -4.66 1.02 -12.74
C GLY A 200 -5.94 0.88 -11.91
N MET A 201 -6.79 1.92 -11.92
CA MET A 201 -8.13 1.88 -11.34
C MET A 201 -8.92 0.69 -11.87
N LYS A 202 -9.02 0.53 -13.21
CA LYS A 202 -9.74 -0.58 -13.85
C LYS A 202 -9.16 -1.95 -13.51
N VAL A 203 -7.83 -2.06 -13.38
CA VAL A 203 -7.18 -3.31 -12.94
C VAL A 203 -7.62 -3.67 -11.53
N CYS A 204 -7.63 -2.71 -10.59
CA CYS A 204 -8.07 -2.96 -9.22
C CYS A 204 -9.58 -3.23 -9.11
N GLU A 205 -10.42 -2.56 -9.91
CA GLU A 205 -11.86 -2.84 -9.99
C GLU A 205 -12.10 -4.30 -10.42
N LYS A 206 -11.48 -4.73 -11.53
CA LYS A 206 -11.56 -6.12 -12.01
C LYS A 206 -11.05 -7.12 -10.96
N GLN A 207 -9.99 -6.79 -10.22
CA GLN A 207 -9.48 -7.63 -9.15
C GLN A 207 -10.49 -7.74 -8.00
N ASN A 208 -11.15 -6.64 -7.64
CA ASN A 208 -12.21 -6.65 -6.64
C ASN A 208 -13.45 -7.42 -7.12
N GLU A 209 -13.83 -7.35 -8.40
CA GLU A 209 -14.90 -8.19 -8.96
C GLU A 209 -14.61 -9.68 -8.80
N VAL A 210 -13.36 -10.10 -9.08
CA VAL A 210 -12.94 -11.51 -8.90
C VAL A 210 -13.03 -11.94 -7.44
N LEU A 211 -12.48 -11.13 -6.52
CA LEU A 211 -12.47 -11.46 -5.08
C LEU A 211 -13.89 -11.36 -4.49
N GLY A 212 -14.68 -10.36 -4.89
CA GLY A 212 -16.08 -10.18 -4.49
C GLY A 212 -16.96 -11.34 -4.95
N SER A 213 -16.75 -11.87 -6.16
CA SER A 213 -17.49 -13.04 -6.64
C SER A 213 -17.27 -14.28 -5.74
N ILE A 214 -16.08 -14.41 -5.15
CA ILE A 214 -15.79 -15.48 -4.19
C ILE A 214 -16.59 -15.26 -2.91
N LEU A 215 -16.59 -14.05 -2.35
CA LEU A 215 -17.37 -13.72 -1.16
C LEU A 215 -18.88 -13.89 -1.41
N ALA A 216 -19.37 -13.43 -2.56
CA ALA A 216 -20.78 -13.56 -2.94
C ALA A 216 -21.21 -15.04 -3.06
N SER A 217 -20.35 -15.93 -3.56
CA SER A 217 -20.64 -17.38 -3.63
C SER A 217 -20.73 -18.04 -2.25
N GLU A 218 -20.15 -17.42 -1.22
CA GLU A 218 -20.22 -17.85 0.18
C GLU A 218 -21.28 -17.05 0.98
N HIS A 219 -22.09 -16.22 0.32
CA HIS A 219 -23.08 -15.32 0.95
C HIS A 219 -22.47 -14.33 1.96
N LEU A 220 -21.23 -13.90 1.74
CA LEU A 220 -20.50 -12.98 2.60
C LEU A 220 -20.49 -11.56 2.01
N PRO A 221 -20.57 -10.50 2.86
CA PRO A 221 -20.46 -9.12 2.39
C PRO A 221 -19.03 -8.79 1.96
N GLU A 222 -18.90 -7.88 1.00
CA GLU A 222 -17.65 -7.31 0.56
C GLU A 222 -17.40 -5.91 1.15
N PRO A 223 -16.13 -5.42 1.22
CA PRO A 223 -15.85 -4.04 1.59
C PRO A 223 -16.46 -3.05 0.61
N GLY A 224 -16.98 -1.92 1.10
CA GLY A 224 -17.55 -0.87 0.28
C GLY A 224 -16.50 -0.10 -0.54
N SER A 225 -16.93 0.46 -1.69
CA SER A 225 -16.10 1.33 -2.52
C SER A 225 -15.82 2.67 -1.84
N LEU A 226 -14.64 3.25 -2.10
CA LEU A 226 -14.24 4.58 -1.65
C LEU A 226 -14.28 5.63 -2.77
N ALA A 227 -14.80 5.30 -3.95
CA ALA A 227 -14.76 6.20 -5.11
C ALA A 227 -15.51 7.53 -4.88
N SER A 228 -16.58 7.53 -4.08
CA SER A 228 -17.34 8.74 -3.70
C SER A 228 -16.59 9.66 -2.74
N GLU A 229 -15.49 9.24 -2.16
CA GLU A 229 -14.67 10.02 -1.22
C GLU A 229 -13.63 10.91 -1.93
N VAL A 230 -13.54 10.84 -3.27
CA VAL A 230 -12.73 11.75 -4.09
C VAL A 230 -13.55 13.02 -4.37
N THR A 231 -12.94 14.19 -4.17
CA THR A 231 -13.59 15.48 -4.44
C THR A 231 -13.61 15.79 -5.94
N ASN A 232 -14.32 16.83 -6.34
CA ASN A 232 -14.36 17.32 -7.72
C ASN A 232 -13.17 18.25 -8.07
N SER A 233 -12.12 18.31 -7.25
CA SER A 233 -10.96 19.17 -7.51
C SER A 233 -10.21 18.72 -8.76
N THR A 234 -9.89 19.68 -9.63
CA THR A 234 -9.03 19.49 -10.79
C THR A 234 -7.71 20.25 -10.66
N THR A 235 -7.45 20.86 -9.49
CA THR A 235 -6.21 21.57 -9.20
C THR A 235 -5.18 20.59 -8.64
N PRO A 236 -4.02 20.40 -9.28
CA PRO A 236 -3.00 19.47 -8.82
C PRO A 236 -2.44 19.84 -7.44
N PRO A 237 -2.64 19.01 -6.40
CA PRO A 237 -1.97 19.19 -5.12
C PRO A 237 -0.57 18.60 -5.10
N PHE A 238 -0.24 17.70 -6.02
CA PHE A 238 1.03 17.00 -6.08
C PHE A 238 1.63 17.02 -7.47
N SER A 239 2.98 16.93 -7.56
CA SER A 239 3.66 16.73 -8.83
C SER A 239 3.32 15.36 -9.44
N ASP A 240 3.35 15.26 -10.76
CA ASP A 240 3.21 14.00 -11.49
C ASP A 240 4.23 12.95 -10.99
N LYS A 241 5.46 13.38 -10.65
CA LYS A 241 6.51 12.55 -10.06
C LYS A 241 6.05 11.92 -8.74
N LEU A 242 5.47 12.71 -7.82
CA LEU A 242 5.02 12.23 -6.52
C LEU A 242 3.87 11.25 -6.67
N MET A 243 2.89 11.57 -7.51
CA MET A 243 1.71 10.72 -7.74
C MET A 243 2.11 9.38 -8.35
N LEU A 244 2.96 9.37 -9.36
CA LEU A 244 3.42 8.14 -10.01
C LEU A 244 4.23 7.26 -9.05
N PHE A 245 5.18 7.85 -8.32
CA PHE A 245 5.97 7.13 -7.33
C PHE A 245 5.08 6.53 -6.24
N HIS A 246 4.07 7.25 -5.78
CA HIS A 246 3.13 6.78 -4.77
C HIS A 246 2.40 5.52 -5.25
N VAL A 247 1.84 5.55 -6.46
CA VAL A 247 1.14 4.39 -7.05
C VAL A 247 2.08 3.21 -7.22
N VAL A 248 3.28 3.42 -7.77
CA VAL A 248 4.27 2.33 -7.96
C VAL A 248 4.70 1.71 -6.62
N SER A 249 4.90 2.52 -5.57
CA SER A 249 5.25 2.01 -4.25
C SER A 249 4.13 1.19 -3.62
N LEU A 250 2.86 1.57 -3.82
CA LEU A 250 1.70 0.79 -3.37
C LEU A 250 1.63 -0.58 -4.06
N ILE A 251 1.96 -0.64 -5.35
CA ILE A 251 1.94 -1.91 -6.09
C ILE A 251 3.00 -2.88 -5.55
N SER A 252 4.19 -2.39 -5.23
CA SER A 252 5.26 -3.22 -4.66
C SER A 252 4.80 -3.94 -3.39
N VAL A 253 4.07 -3.24 -2.53
CA VAL A 253 3.50 -3.84 -1.30
C VAL A 253 2.30 -4.74 -1.62
N ALA A 254 1.47 -4.37 -2.61
CA ALA A 254 0.34 -5.19 -3.04
C ALA A 254 0.77 -6.58 -3.52
N LEU A 255 1.89 -6.70 -4.24
CA LEU A 255 2.50 -7.97 -4.62
C LEU A 255 2.83 -8.83 -3.39
N GLY A 256 3.38 -8.21 -2.33
CA GLY A 256 3.66 -8.88 -1.07
C GLY A 256 2.40 -9.44 -0.39
N TYR A 257 1.30 -8.70 -0.39
CA TYR A 257 0.04 -9.15 0.23
C TYR A 257 -0.67 -10.25 -0.56
N TYR A 258 -0.64 -10.21 -1.88
CA TYR A 258 -1.09 -11.36 -2.69
C TYR A 258 -0.22 -12.58 -2.43
N GLY A 259 1.11 -12.42 -2.34
CA GLY A 259 2.05 -13.48 -1.97
C GLY A 259 1.75 -14.08 -0.59
N ALA A 260 1.49 -13.24 0.42
CA ALA A 260 1.10 -13.69 1.75
C ALA A 260 -0.21 -14.47 1.73
N ALA A 261 -1.22 -14.01 0.97
CA ALA A 261 -2.48 -14.75 0.82
C ALA A 261 -2.25 -16.12 0.16
N VAL A 262 -1.44 -16.19 -0.91
CA VAL A 262 -1.07 -17.47 -1.55
C VAL A 262 -0.41 -18.43 -0.56
N SER A 263 0.53 -17.94 0.27
CA SER A 263 1.36 -18.78 1.15
C SER A 263 0.56 -19.54 2.21
N VAL A 264 -0.62 -19.04 2.59
CA VAL A 264 -1.48 -19.62 3.63
C VAL A 264 -2.78 -20.20 3.09
N CYS A 265 -3.08 -19.98 1.82
CA CYS A 265 -4.30 -20.43 1.17
C CYS A 265 -4.24 -21.95 0.92
N GLN A 266 -5.27 -22.66 1.34
CA GLN A 266 -5.35 -24.11 1.20
C GLN A 266 -6.20 -24.55 0.00
N ARG A 267 -7.20 -23.76 -0.41
CA ARG A 267 -8.00 -24.05 -1.61
C ARG A 267 -7.23 -23.69 -2.87
N ARG A 268 -7.08 -24.65 -3.79
CA ARG A 268 -6.26 -24.51 -5.01
C ARG A 268 -6.78 -23.44 -5.98
N ASP A 269 -8.10 -23.29 -6.11
CA ASP A 269 -8.71 -22.25 -6.95
C ASP A 269 -8.36 -20.84 -6.44
N LEU A 270 -8.40 -20.63 -5.11
CA LEU A 270 -8.06 -19.34 -4.50
C LEU A 270 -6.58 -19.02 -4.70
N SER A 271 -5.69 -20.00 -4.47
CA SER A 271 -4.25 -19.82 -4.73
C SER A 271 -3.99 -19.41 -6.18
N ALA A 272 -4.66 -20.04 -7.15
CA ALA A 272 -4.53 -19.67 -8.56
C ALA A 272 -5.11 -18.30 -8.88
N HIS A 273 -6.23 -17.88 -8.25
CA HIS A 273 -6.75 -16.54 -8.39
C HIS A 273 -5.72 -15.52 -7.89
N PHE A 274 -5.18 -15.67 -6.68
CA PHE A 274 -4.17 -14.76 -6.13
C PHE A 274 -2.91 -14.68 -7.01
N LEU A 275 -2.39 -15.81 -7.51
CA LEU A 275 -1.23 -15.84 -8.40
C LEU A 275 -1.49 -15.08 -9.70
N ARG A 276 -2.68 -15.26 -10.30
CA ARG A 276 -3.07 -14.52 -11.50
C ARG A 276 -3.17 -13.02 -11.24
N LEU A 277 -3.85 -12.61 -10.15
CA LEU A 277 -4.00 -11.20 -9.78
C LEU A 277 -2.63 -10.56 -9.48
N MET A 278 -1.73 -11.31 -8.85
CA MET A 278 -0.35 -10.88 -8.60
C MET A 278 0.42 -10.65 -9.93
N ALA A 279 0.28 -11.53 -10.91
CA ALA A 279 0.91 -11.36 -12.21
C ALA A 279 0.34 -10.13 -12.97
N GLU A 280 -0.98 -9.93 -12.96
CA GLU A 280 -1.64 -8.77 -13.59
C GLU A 280 -1.14 -7.45 -13.00
N ILE A 281 -1.05 -7.35 -11.66
CA ILE A 281 -0.56 -6.13 -11.02
C ILE A 281 0.96 -5.95 -11.20
N GLY A 282 1.71 -7.05 -11.37
CA GLY A 282 3.14 -7.01 -11.68
C GLY A 282 3.44 -6.37 -13.03
N GLN A 283 2.66 -6.68 -14.06
CA GLN A 283 2.78 -6.01 -15.37
C GLN A 283 2.49 -4.51 -15.27
N TYR A 284 1.45 -4.13 -14.51
CA TYR A 284 1.14 -2.74 -14.28
C TYR A 284 2.26 -2.00 -13.50
N ALA A 285 2.96 -2.69 -12.58
CA ALA A 285 4.12 -2.16 -11.87
C ALA A 285 5.30 -1.86 -12.82
N GLU A 286 5.58 -2.77 -13.76
CA GLU A 286 6.63 -2.60 -14.77
C GLU A 286 6.39 -1.37 -15.65
N ASP A 287 5.15 -1.18 -16.11
CA ASP A 287 4.78 0.02 -16.87
C ASP A 287 5.00 1.30 -16.05
N GLY A 288 4.66 1.30 -14.77
CA GLY A 288 4.93 2.44 -13.88
C GLY A 288 6.42 2.70 -13.67
N ALA A 289 7.23 1.66 -13.54
CA ALA A 289 8.68 1.79 -13.46
C ALA A 289 9.26 2.37 -14.77
N ASN A 290 8.77 1.93 -15.93
CA ASN A 290 9.17 2.47 -17.24
C ASN A 290 8.83 3.96 -17.36
N LEU A 291 7.66 4.40 -16.84
CA LEU A 291 7.30 5.82 -16.80
C LEU A 291 8.21 6.62 -15.87
N LEU A 292 8.58 6.08 -14.70
CA LEU A 292 9.56 6.72 -13.81
C LEU A 292 10.93 6.88 -14.48
N ILE A 293 11.40 5.85 -15.20
CA ILE A 293 12.67 5.86 -15.94
C ILE A 293 12.60 6.89 -17.08
N LYS A 294 11.56 6.84 -17.91
CA LYS A 294 11.36 7.73 -19.05
C LYS A 294 11.41 9.21 -18.66
N ASN A 295 10.86 9.54 -17.49
CA ASN A 295 10.83 10.91 -16.99
C ASN A 295 12.05 11.29 -16.13
N GLY A 296 13.01 10.39 -15.92
CA GLY A 296 14.18 10.64 -15.07
C GLY A 296 13.86 10.77 -13.58
N TRP A 297 12.79 10.13 -13.11
CA TRP A 297 12.30 10.21 -11.73
C TRP A 297 12.69 9.02 -10.84
N LEU A 298 13.23 7.95 -11.44
CA LEU A 298 13.68 6.77 -10.70
C LEU A 298 15.14 6.97 -10.23
N GLU A 299 15.33 7.13 -8.93
CA GLU A 299 16.67 7.15 -8.35
C GLU A 299 17.25 5.74 -8.32
N GLN A 300 18.49 5.60 -8.83
CA GLN A 300 19.16 4.30 -8.89
C GLN A 300 19.70 3.89 -7.52
N PRO A 301 19.26 2.74 -6.96
CA PRO A 301 19.88 2.19 -5.77
C PRO A 301 21.34 1.77 -6.04
N PRO A 302 22.22 1.71 -5.00
CA PRO A 302 23.55 1.18 -5.16
C PRO A 302 23.54 -0.24 -5.75
N THR A 303 24.37 -0.46 -6.75
CA THR A 303 24.51 -1.78 -7.41
C THR A 303 25.78 -2.50 -6.96
N VAL A 304 25.81 -3.82 -7.09
CA VAL A 304 27.05 -4.59 -6.95
C VAL A 304 28.04 -4.19 -8.05
N THR A 305 29.32 -4.35 -7.76
CA THR A 305 30.37 -4.05 -8.73
C THR A 305 30.32 -5.01 -9.91
N ASP A 306 30.19 -4.47 -11.12
CA ASP A 306 30.31 -5.24 -12.36
C ASP A 306 31.80 -5.62 -12.59
N ARG A 307 32.17 -6.85 -12.21
CA ARG A 307 33.51 -7.36 -12.29
C ARG A 307 33.99 -7.58 -13.74
N GLU A 308 33.05 -7.94 -14.63
CA GLU A 308 33.36 -8.16 -16.04
C GLU A 308 33.68 -6.83 -16.74
N SER A 309 32.88 -5.81 -16.48
CA SER A 309 33.12 -4.46 -16.97
C SER A 309 34.48 -3.90 -16.47
N LEU A 310 34.86 -4.18 -15.23
CA LEU A 310 36.19 -3.78 -14.72
C LEU A 310 37.33 -4.51 -15.41
N ALA A 311 37.17 -5.80 -15.72
CA ALA A 311 38.22 -6.59 -16.41
C ALA A 311 38.44 -6.13 -17.86
N THR A 312 37.43 -5.55 -18.50
CA THR A 312 37.50 -5.08 -19.90
C THR A 312 37.91 -3.60 -20.02
N ARG A 313 37.92 -2.84 -18.94
CA ARG A 313 38.45 -1.47 -18.89
C ARG A 313 39.95 -1.48 -18.86
N LYS A 314 40.58 -1.60 -20.06
CA LYS A 314 42.02 -1.35 -20.28
C LYS A 314 42.21 -0.07 -21.08
#